data_83a2044bc5c3483aabe9efa32cc6c9c3
#
_entry.id   83a2044bc5c3483aabe9efa32cc6c9c3
#
_cell.length_a   1.000
_cell.length_b   1.000
_cell.length_c   1.000
_cell.angle_alpha   90.00
_cell.angle_beta   90.00
_cell.angle_gamma   90.00
#
_symmetry.space_group_name_H-M   'P 1'
#
loop_
_entity.id
_entity.type
_entity.pdbx_description
1 polymer ?
#
loop_
_entity_poly.entity_id
_entity_poly.type
_entity_poly.pdbx_seq_one_letter_code
_entity_poly.pdbx_strand_id
1 'polypeptide(L)'
;MRLAIAGFSLESVTFLPDATTKEDFERNAARGARMTELYDGSNTVVGGFFSACEHAGVEPVPLVLAEAGAAAAASEEAFDIYLAEIAEGIKRI
;
A
#
# COMPACT_ATOMS: atom_id res chain seq x y z
N MET A 1 -15.73 -2.37 -15.09
CA MET A 1 -15.48 -1.71 -13.78
C MET A 1 -14.04 -1.91 -13.37
N ARG A 2 -13.42 -0.90 -12.82
CA ARG A 2 -12.05 -1.00 -12.30
C ARG A 2 -12.03 -0.67 -10.81
N LEU A 3 -11.16 -1.33 -10.07
CA LEU A 3 -11.04 -1.15 -8.62
C LEU A 3 -9.59 -0.80 -8.28
N ALA A 4 -9.39 0.39 -7.70
CA ALA A 4 -8.08 0.79 -7.22
C ALA A 4 -7.71 0.00 -5.97
N ILE A 5 -6.47 -0.46 -5.90
CA ILE A 5 -5.92 -1.15 -4.73
C ILE A 5 -4.72 -0.37 -4.23
N ALA A 6 -4.78 0.06 -2.97
CA ALA A 6 -3.71 0.82 -2.37
C ALA A 6 -3.66 0.55 -0.87
N GLY A 7 -2.49 0.73 -0.27
CA GLY A 7 -2.33 0.57 1.15
C GLY A 7 -1.14 1.36 1.69
N PHE A 8 -1.32 1.87 2.90
CA PHE A 8 -0.27 2.53 3.67
C PHE A 8 -0.49 2.12 5.11
N SER A 9 0.43 1.32 5.66
CA SER A 9 0.19 0.74 6.98
C SER A 9 1.47 0.52 7.78
N LEU A 10 1.31 0.55 9.09
CA LEU A 10 2.30 0.10 10.05
C LEU A 10 1.59 -0.22 11.37
N GLU A 11 2.25 -1.03 12.21
CA GLU A 11 1.83 -1.23 13.58
C GLU A 11 2.63 -0.27 14.44
N SER A 12 2.01 0.82 14.89
CA SER A 12 2.69 1.88 15.62
C SER A 12 3.08 1.44 17.03
N VAL A 13 4.36 1.60 17.36
CA VAL A 13 4.90 1.45 18.71
C VAL A 13 5.19 2.85 19.22
N THR A 14 4.22 3.44 19.93
CA THR A 14 4.20 4.86 20.22
C THR A 14 5.30 5.35 21.19
N PHE A 15 5.90 4.43 21.96
CA PHE A 15 6.98 4.81 22.87
C PHE A 15 8.36 4.80 22.20
N LEU A 16 8.48 4.42 20.94
CA LEU A 16 9.73 4.52 20.23
C LEU A 16 10.01 5.99 19.87
N PRO A 17 11.26 6.46 20.07
CA PRO A 17 11.55 7.90 19.95
C PRO A 17 11.61 8.42 18.51
N ASP A 18 11.96 7.56 17.56
CA ASP A 18 12.17 7.98 16.18
C ASP A 18 10.92 7.76 15.34
N ALA A 19 10.65 8.65 14.39
CA ALA A 19 9.57 8.48 13.45
C ALA A 19 9.95 7.46 12.36
N THR A 20 8.94 6.75 11.82
CA THR A 20 9.12 5.92 10.64
C THR A 20 9.06 6.82 9.41
N THR A 21 10.17 6.90 8.69
CA THR A 21 10.34 7.86 7.60
C THR A 21 9.81 7.33 6.27
N LYS A 22 9.72 8.22 5.29
CA LYS A 22 9.38 7.85 3.92
C LYS A 22 10.34 6.77 3.39
N GLU A 23 11.63 6.89 3.67
CA GLU A 23 12.65 5.93 3.25
C GLU A 23 12.42 4.56 3.87
N ASP A 24 11.97 4.51 5.10
CA ASP A 24 11.64 3.25 5.77
C ASP A 24 10.49 2.53 5.07
N PHE A 25 9.46 3.27 4.67
CA PHE A 25 8.34 2.70 3.91
C PHE A 25 8.79 2.27 2.51
N GLU A 26 9.64 3.06 1.84
CA GLU A 26 10.07 2.77 0.47
C GLU A 26 10.85 1.45 0.35
N ARG A 27 11.53 1.01 1.39
CA ARG A 27 12.28 -0.25 1.34
C ARG A 27 11.43 -1.44 0.90
N ASN A 28 10.17 -1.44 1.28
CA ASN A 28 9.26 -2.56 0.98
C ASN A 28 8.05 -2.12 0.15
N ALA A 29 8.05 -0.90 -0.36
CA ALA A 29 6.94 -0.41 -1.16
C ALA A 29 6.90 -1.10 -2.52
N ALA A 30 5.69 -1.37 -2.99
CA ALA A 30 5.46 -1.93 -4.32
C ALA A 30 4.41 -1.10 -5.03
N ARG A 31 4.53 -0.98 -6.35
CA ARG A 31 3.62 -0.20 -7.17
C ARG A 31 3.26 -0.94 -8.44
N GLY A 32 2.05 -0.72 -8.94
CA GLY A 32 1.63 -1.21 -10.24
C GLY A 32 1.83 -2.71 -10.40
N ALA A 33 2.42 -3.11 -11.51
CA ALA A 33 2.63 -4.51 -11.85
C ALA A 33 3.42 -5.28 -10.78
N ARG A 34 4.31 -4.60 -10.05
CA ARG A 34 5.07 -5.25 -8.98
C ARG A 34 4.18 -5.71 -7.84
N MET A 35 3.10 -4.97 -7.54
CA MET A 35 2.12 -5.42 -6.56
C MET A 35 1.46 -6.73 -6.99
N THR A 36 1.10 -6.82 -8.26
CA THR A 36 0.52 -8.04 -8.81
C THR A 36 1.50 -9.21 -8.70
N GLU A 37 2.75 -9.00 -9.09
CA GLU A 37 3.79 -10.04 -9.02
C GLU A 37 3.99 -10.58 -7.60
N LEU A 38 3.99 -9.68 -6.61
CA LEU A 38 4.28 -10.05 -5.23
C LEU A 38 3.06 -10.65 -4.50
N TYR A 39 1.87 -10.18 -4.79
CA TYR A 39 0.72 -10.44 -3.92
C TYR A 39 -0.41 -11.21 -4.56
N ASP A 40 -0.52 -11.27 -5.89
CA ASP A 40 -1.56 -12.05 -6.55
C ASP A 40 -1.35 -13.53 -6.24
N GLY A 41 -2.39 -14.17 -5.75
CA GLY A 41 -2.32 -15.57 -5.32
C GLY A 41 -1.71 -15.76 -3.93
N SER A 42 -1.33 -14.69 -3.24
CA SER A 42 -0.76 -14.78 -1.88
C SER A 42 -1.86 -14.80 -0.83
N ASN A 43 -1.50 -15.29 0.37
CA ASN A 43 -2.39 -15.29 1.53
C ASN A 43 -2.22 -14.00 2.33
N THR A 44 -2.52 -12.86 1.69
CA THR A 44 -2.44 -11.53 2.29
C THR A 44 -3.74 -10.77 2.02
N VAL A 45 -3.92 -9.63 2.70
CA VAL A 45 -5.09 -8.77 2.48
C VAL A 45 -5.13 -8.31 1.01
N VAL A 46 -4.01 -7.85 0.48
CA VAL A 46 -3.92 -7.41 -0.92
C VAL A 46 -4.15 -8.57 -1.88
N GLY A 47 -3.60 -9.74 -1.59
CA GLY A 47 -3.88 -10.95 -2.37
C GLY A 47 -5.37 -11.28 -2.41
N GLY A 48 -6.06 -11.07 -1.29
CA GLY A 48 -7.52 -11.24 -1.22
C GLY A 48 -8.26 -10.26 -2.12
N PHE A 49 -7.80 -9.03 -2.23
CA PHE A 49 -8.41 -8.06 -3.17
C PHE A 49 -8.25 -8.49 -4.62
N PHE A 50 -7.06 -8.96 -5.01
CA PHE A 50 -6.85 -9.49 -6.37
C PHE A 50 -7.77 -10.67 -6.66
N SER A 51 -7.89 -11.59 -5.71
CA SER A 51 -8.76 -12.76 -5.84
C SER A 51 -10.22 -12.35 -5.98
N ALA A 52 -10.69 -11.41 -5.18
CA ALA A 52 -12.06 -10.91 -5.26
C ALA A 52 -12.33 -10.23 -6.59
N CYS A 53 -11.39 -9.48 -7.13
CA CYS A 53 -11.50 -8.86 -8.45
C CYS A 53 -11.66 -9.93 -9.53
N GLU A 54 -10.85 -10.98 -9.46
CA GLU A 54 -10.93 -12.09 -10.43
C GLU A 54 -12.31 -12.74 -10.40
N HIS A 55 -12.81 -13.05 -9.21
CA HIS A 55 -14.13 -13.68 -9.06
C HIS A 55 -15.27 -12.78 -9.53
N ALA A 56 -15.16 -11.49 -9.33
CA ALA A 56 -16.21 -10.52 -9.68
C ALA A 56 -16.13 -10.04 -11.14
N GLY A 57 -15.08 -10.38 -11.88
CA GLY A 57 -14.86 -9.86 -13.22
C GLY A 57 -14.53 -8.38 -13.24
N VAL A 58 -13.88 -7.89 -12.19
CA VAL A 58 -13.49 -6.49 -12.03
C VAL A 58 -12.00 -6.36 -12.28
N GLU A 59 -11.58 -5.35 -13.05
CA GLU A 59 -10.17 -5.09 -13.31
C GLU A 59 -9.49 -4.44 -12.11
N PRO A 60 -8.48 -5.08 -11.50
CA PRO A 60 -7.74 -4.44 -10.42
C PRO A 60 -6.77 -3.41 -10.99
N VAL A 61 -6.66 -2.26 -10.31
CA VAL A 61 -5.70 -1.22 -10.65
C VAL A 61 -4.80 -1.01 -9.44
N PRO A 62 -3.68 -1.74 -9.36
CA PRO A 62 -2.76 -1.61 -8.23
C PRO A 62 -2.02 -0.28 -8.30
N LEU A 63 -2.11 0.51 -7.24
CA LEU A 63 -1.48 1.83 -7.14
C LEU A 63 -0.16 1.75 -6.36
N VAL A 64 -0.25 1.59 -5.06
CA VAL A 64 0.91 1.50 -4.18
C VAL A 64 0.54 0.72 -2.92
N LEU A 65 1.50 -0.07 -2.44
CA LEU A 65 1.41 -0.68 -1.12
C LEU A 65 2.70 -0.36 -0.38
N ALA A 66 2.60 0.44 0.68
CA ALA A 66 3.73 0.82 1.52
C ALA A 66 3.46 0.36 2.94
N GLU A 67 4.26 -0.59 3.41
CA GLU A 67 4.13 -1.17 4.75
C GLU A 67 5.47 -1.12 5.46
N ALA A 68 5.46 -0.73 6.74
CA ALA A 68 6.68 -0.67 7.53
C ALA A 68 6.72 -1.69 8.68
N GLY A 69 5.64 -2.46 8.86
CA GLY A 69 5.56 -3.43 9.95
C GLY A 69 5.42 -2.75 11.31
N ALA A 70 5.99 -3.38 12.35
CA ALA A 70 5.98 -2.82 13.71
C ALA A 70 7.13 -1.80 13.82
N ALA A 71 6.80 -0.53 14.03
CA ALA A 71 7.77 0.55 14.00
C ALA A 71 7.25 1.77 14.76
N ALA A 72 8.08 2.81 14.90
CA ALA A 72 7.66 4.09 15.45
C ALA A 72 6.57 4.71 14.58
N ALA A 73 5.83 5.68 15.12
CA ALA A 73 4.78 6.37 14.38
C ALA A 73 5.30 6.92 13.05
N ALA A 74 4.46 6.91 12.02
CA ALA A 74 4.83 7.44 10.72
C ALA A 74 5.14 8.94 10.81
N SER A 75 6.17 9.38 10.07
CA SER A 75 6.45 10.80 9.97
C SER A 75 5.33 11.50 9.20
N GLU A 76 5.13 12.79 9.51
CA GLU A 76 4.14 13.59 8.78
C GLU A 76 4.46 13.62 7.29
N GLU A 77 5.74 13.75 6.93
CA GLU A 77 6.18 13.72 5.55
C GLU A 77 5.80 12.42 4.84
N ALA A 78 6.06 11.27 5.47
CA ALA A 78 5.70 9.97 4.89
C ALA A 78 4.19 9.87 4.65
N PHE A 79 3.40 10.25 5.65
CA PHE A 79 1.95 10.24 5.54
C PHE A 79 1.47 11.10 4.36
N ASP A 80 1.95 12.34 4.27
CA ASP A 80 1.54 13.26 3.21
C ASP A 80 1.92 12.77 1.82
N ILE A 81 3.13 12.22 1.67
CA ILE A 81 3.61 11.72 0.38
C ILE A 81 2.78 10.55 -0.11
N TYR A 82 2.53 9.55 0.74
CA TYR A 82 1.77 8.37 0.32
C TYR A 82 0.29 8.70 0.12
N LEU A 83 -0.27 9.57 0.96
CA LEU A 83 -1.65 10.03 0.76
C LEU A 83 -1.81 10.74 -0.59
N ALA A 84 -0.86 11.60 -0.95
CA ALA A 84 -0.87 12.30 -2.24
C ALA A 84 -0.74 11.31 -3.40
N GLU A 85 0.13 10.32 -3.30
CA GLU A 85 0.32 9.31 -4.34
C GLU A 85 -0.97 8.52 -4.57
N ILE A 86 -1.63 8.09 -3.51
CA ILE A 86 -2.89 7.35 -3.60
C ILE A 86 -3.98 8.24 -4.23
N ALA A 87 -4.11 9.47 -3.78
CA ALA A 87 -5.10 10.40 -4.32
C ALA A 87 -4.89 10.66 -5.80
N GLU A 88 -3.65 10.89 -6.23
CA GLU A 88 -3.34 11.09 -7.65
C GLU A 88 -3.61 9.84 -8.47
N GLY A 89 -3.30 8.66 -7.93
CA GLY A 89 -3.58 7.40 -8.60
C GLY A 89 -5.07 7.19 -8.82
N ILE A 90 -5.89 7.50 -7.83
CA ILE A 90 -7.36 7.40 -7.94
C ILE A 90 -7.90 8.31 -9.03
N LYS A 91 -7.36 9.52 -9.14
CA LYS A 91 -7.80 10.47 -10.18
C LYS A 91 -7.54 9.99 -11.60
N ARG A 92 -6.57 9.10 -11.79
CA ARG A 92 -6.18 8.62 -13.12
C ARG A 92 -6.98 7.43 -13.61
N ILE A 93 -7.74 6.79 -12.75
CA ILE A 93 -8.49 5.60 -13.14
C ILE A 93 -9.96 5.88 -13.55
#